data_281023cdc3e5ea4148cec3c26927ae7f
#
_entry.id   281023cdc3e5ea4148cec3c26927ae7f
#
_cell.length_a   1.000
_cell.length_b   1.000
_cell.length_c   1.000
_cell.angle_alpha   90.00
_cell.angle_beta   90.00
_cell.angle_gamma   90.00
#
_symmetry.space_group_name_H-M   'P 1'
#
loop_
_entity.id
_entity.type
_entity.pdbx_description
1 polymer ?
#
loop_
_entity_poly.entity_id
_entity_poly.type
_entity_poly.pdbx_seq_one_letter_code
_entity_poly.pdbx_strand_id
1 'polypeptide(L)'
;MPLAHGGMANSNYSCANCGNITSKWAGRCEACGEWNCISEDIGLSQGPTRSSLGKSRGNFIPLDDLKSSDKPLVRTKCDLEELDRVLGGGLVPASAILVGGDPGIGKSTLLLQAAAKFAVKGLKTLYLSGEEASSQVKLRARRLNLDETPIKLGSDTNLRNILTTLEKERPDLAIIDSIQTIWSDKVESAPGTVSQVRAAAHELTTFAKRSGTSIVLVGHVTKEGQIAGPRVVEHMVDTVLYFEGERGNQFRILRSVKNRFGAADEIGVFEMTGLGLQQVTNPSALFLSTRGIPSAGSCVFAGIEGTRPLLVEMQALVSPSPHSQPRRSVIGWDSSRLAMILAVLEARCDIKFSGLDVYLNVAGGLKITETAADLAVAASLISAKENIIIPEDFVFFGEVSLSGAIRSVGKIENRLKEAEKLGFKKVESPTNTKLVKGLNIEVFENLDLLSFVNKLSNGIKKIKTENLN
;
A
#
# COMPACT_ATOMS: atom_id res chain seq x y z
N MET A 1 46.78 -18.65 44.06
CA MET A 1 45.61 -19.02 43.17
C MET A 1 44.65 -17.87 43.15
N PRO A 2 44.51 -17.14 42.05
CA PRO A 2 43.42 -16.17 41.89
C PRO A 2 42.28 -16.81 41.07
N LEU A 3 41.08 -16.62 41.59
CA LEU A 3 39.83 -17.05 41.02
C LEU A 3 39.51 -16.27 39.71
N ALA A 4 39.19 -17.02 38.68
CA ALA A 4 38.74 -16.47 37.40
C ALA A 4 37.37 -15.82 37.55
N HIS A 5 37.26 -14.54 37.24
CA HIS A 5 35.99 -13.87 37.03
C HIS A 5 35.44 -14.22 35.63
N GLY A 6 34.39 -15.03 35.60
CA GLY A 6 33.60 -15.28 34.41
C GLY A 6 32.94 -13.97 33.95
N GLY A 7 33.26 -13.54 32.73
CA GLY A 7 32.58 -12.41 32.09
C GLY A 7 31.11 -12.75 31.85
N MET A 8 30.20 -11.94 32.40
CA MET A 8 28.76 -12.00 32.08
C MET A 8 28.58 -11.65 30.62
N ALA A 9 28.03 -12.57 29.84
CA ALA A 9 27.54 -12.29 28.50
C ALA A 9 26.43 -11.24 28.59
N ASN A 10 26.55 -10.12 27.86
CA ASN A 10 25.48 -9.14 27.74
C ASN A 10 24.36 -9.78 26.91
N SER A 11 23.29 -10.20 27.56
CA SER A 11 22.09 -10.69 26.90
C SER A 11 21.35 -9.46 26.29
N ASN A 12 21.10 -9.50 25.01
CA ASN A 12 20.19 -8.55 24.35
C ASN A 12 18.78 -9.15 24.28
N TYR A 13 17.77 -8.34 24.47
CA TYR A 13 16.37 -8.72 24.41
C TYR A 13 15.69 -8.03 23.22
N SER A 14 14.87 -8.74 22.48
CA SER A 14 14.12 -8.19 21.34
C SER A 14 12.62 -8.32 21.55
N CYS A 15 11.88 -7.32 21.10
CA CYS A 15 10.42 -7.34 21.11
C CYS A 15 9.91 -8.14 19.91
N ALA A 16 9.13 -9.20 20.16
CA ALA A 16 8.52 -10.02 19.11
C ALA A 16 7.52 -9.25 18.24
N ASN A 17 6.96 -8.15 18.73
CA ASN A 17 5.97 -7.35 18.02
C ASN A 17 6.60 -6.25 17.13
N CYS A 18 7.53 -5.45 17.64
CA CYS A 18 8.10 -4.32 16.91
C CYS A 18 9.59 -4.40 16.61
N GLY A 19 10.28 -5.46 17.05
CA GLY A 19 11.72 -5.67 16.83
C GLY A 19 12.63 -4.73 17.64
N ASN A 20 12.10 -3.95 18.58
CA ASN A 20 12.91 -3.07 19.43
C ASN A 20 13.86 -3.89 20.30
N ILE A 21 15.15 -3.50 20.31
CA ILE A 21 16.21 -4.21 21.08
C ILE A 21 16.48 -3.46 22.38
N THR A 22 16.48 -4.19 23.48
CA THR A 22 16.78 -3.64 24.81
C THR A 22 17.89 -4.46 25.48
N SER A 23 18.67 -3.83 26.35
CA SER A 23 19.73 -4.49 27.13
C SER A 23 19.21 -5.20 28.38
N LYS A 24 17.94 -5.08 28.70
CA LYS A 24 17.29 -5.66 29.88
C LYS A 24 15.92 -6.21 29.51
N TRP A 25 15.54 -7.31 30.09
CA TRP A 25 14.19 -7.82 29.99
C TRP A 25 13.19 -6.89 30.68
N ALA A 26 12.07 -6.62 30.02
CA ALA A 26 10.96 -5.86 30.56
C ALA A 26 9.63 -6.56 30.21
N GLY A 27 8.67 -6.55 31.10
CA GLY A 27 7.36 -7.17 30.85
C GLY A 27 6.53 -6.44 29.80
N ARG A 28 6.87 -5.18 29.49
CA ARG A 28 6.23 -4.34 28.49
C ARG A 28 7.28 -3.70 27.57
N CYS A 29 7.03 -3.67 26.27
CA CYS A 29 7.92 -3.01 25.33
C CYS A 29 7.77 -1.48 25.41
N GLU A 30 8.87 -0.77 25.59
CA GLU A 30 8.88 0.69 25.67
C GLU A 30 8.55 1.36 24.32
N ALA A 31 8.84 0.68 23.18
CA ALA A 31 8.64 1.24 21.86
C ALA A 31 7.21 1.06 21.32
N CYS A 32 6.59 -0.11 21.52
CA CYS A 32 5.24 -0.39 21.01
C CYS A 32 4.17 -0.53 22.10
N GLY A 33 4.57 -0.54 23.39
CA GLY A 33 3.64 -0.63 24.51
C GLY A 33 3.05 -2.01 24.77
N GLU A 34 3.38 -3.03 23.99
CA GLU A 34 2.83 -4.38 24.09
C GLU A 34 3.42 -5.15 25.28
N TRP A 35 2.58 -6.03 25.91
CA TRP A 35 2.99 -6.82 27.07
C TRP A 35 3.46 -8.22 26.67
N ASN A 36 4.41 -8.79 27.44
CA ASN A 36 4.94 -10.15 27.29
C ASN A 36 5.51 -10.49 25.89
N CYS A 37 5.96 -9.47 25.17
CA CYS A 37 6.50 -9.58 23.81
C CYS A 37 8.04 -9.50 23.76
N ILE A 38 8.72 -9.37 24.90
CA ILE A 38 10.17 -9.26 24.98
C ILE A 38 10.77 -10.63 25.33
N SER A 39 11.60 -11.15 24.42
CA SER A 39 12.36 -12.40 24.58
C SER A 39 13.86 -12.15 24.48
N GLU A 40 14.66 -13.04 25.09
CA GLU A 40 16.12 -13.00 25.02
C GLU A 40 16.55 -13.27 23.56
N ASP A 41 17.37 -12.38 23.00
CA ASP A 41 17.89 -12.50 21.65
C ASP A 41 19.23 -13.26 21.72
N ILE A 42 19.13 -14.58 21.69
CA ILE A 42 20.28 -15.49 21.75
C ILE A 42 20.85 -15.64 20.34
N GLY A 43 21.58 -14.63 19.86
CA GLY A 43 22.50 -14.90 18.77
C GLY A 43 22.26 -14.30 17.40
N LEU A 44 21.92 -13.03 17.33
CA LEU A 44 22.37 -12.27 16.16
C LEU A 44 23.89 -12.11 16.26
N SER A 45 24.60 -12.51 15.18
CA SER A 45 26.06 -12.31 15.11
C SER A 45 26.35 -10.91 15.60
N GLN A 46 27.10 -10.83 16.68
CA GLN A 46 27.61 -9.55 17.17
C GLN A 46 28.25 -8.85 15.98
N GLY A 47 27.73 -7.66 15.66
CA GLY A 47 28.48 -6.78 14.78
C GLY A 47 29.90 -6.70 15.31
N PRO A 48 30.91 -6.42 14.48
CA PRO A 48 32.30 -6.50 14.87
C PRO A 48 32.52 -5.75 16.17
N THR A 49 32.83 -6.47 17.27
CA THR A 49 33.19 -5.85 18.52
C THR A 49 34.42 -4.97 18.28
N ARG A 50 34.53 -3.82 18.93
CA ARG A 50 35.72 -2.94 18.79
C ARG A 50 37.05 -3.68 18.94
N SER A 51 37.08 -4.83 19.65
CA SER A 51 38.24 -5.71 19.79
C SER A 51 38.52 -6.57 18.55
N SER A 52 37.58 -6.73 17.63
CA SER A 52 37.75 -7.50 16.37
C SER A 52 38.36 -6.67 15.23
N LEU A 53 38.49 -5.37 15.37
CA LEU A 53 39.31 -4.52 14.52
C LEU A 53 40.80 -4.73 14.92
N GLY A 54 41.27 -5.96 14.78
CA GLY A 54 42.70 -6.29 14.97
C GLY A 54 43.58 -5.49 14.03
N LYS A 55 44.90 -5.64 14.14
CA LYS A 55 45.91 -4.96 13.33
C LYS A 55 45.85 -5.24 11.82
N SER A 56 44.88 -6.03 11.32
CA SER A 56 44.65 -6.25 9.91
C SER A 56 43.98 -5.01 9.30
N ARG A 57 44.64 -4.39 8.34
CA ARG A 57 44.02 -3.35 7.51
C ARG A 57 42.84 -3.96 6.76
N GLY A 58 41.68 -3.26 6.74
CA GLY A 58 40.55 -3.63 5.89
C GLY A 58 40.93 -3.56 4.40
N ASN A 59 40.18 -4.24 3.56
CA ASN A 59 40.35 -4.13 2.11
C ASN A 59 39.91 -2.75 1.62
N PHE A 60 40.63 -2.21 0.63
CA PHE A 60 40.23 -1.01 -0.05
C PHE A 60 38.89 -1.23 -0.76
N ILE A 61 37.98 -0.29 -0.60
CA ILE A 61 36.70 -0.25 -1.32
C ILE A 61 36.86 0.73 -2.48
N PRO A 62 36.72 0.30 -3.74
CA PRO A 62 36.72 1.21 -4.87
C PRO A 62 35.54 2.17 -4.75
N LEU A 63 35.76 3.43 -5.01
CA LEU A 63 34.75 4.49 -5.03
C LEU A 63 34.46 4.85 -6.46
N ASP A 64 33.19 4.89 -6.83
CA ASP A 64 32.73 5.35 -8.15
C ASP A 64 32.51 6.86 -8.12
N ASP A 65 32.86 7.57 -9.20
CA ASP A 65 32.56 8.98 -9.35
C ASP A 65 31.12 9.17 -9.87
N LEU A 66 30.35 10.05 -9.23
CA LEU A 66 28.99 10.42 -9.68
C LEU A 66 28.94 10.97 -11.12
N LYS A 67 30.08 11.44 -11.65
CA LYS A 67 30.21 11.90 -13.03
C LYS A 67 30.59 10.79 -14.01
N SER A 68 30.89 9.57 -13.54
CA SER A 68 31.10 8.44 -14.41
C SER A 68 29.84 8.22 -15.24
N SER A 69 30.00 8.07 -16.55
CA SER A 69 28.89 7.83 -17.47
C SER A 69 28.37 6.39 -17.34
N ASP A 70 27.80 6.05 -16.20
CA ASP A 70 27.16 4.77 -16.06
C ASP A 70 25.94 4.69 -16.96
N LYS A 71 25.85 3.60 -17.71
CA LYS A 71 24.67 3.31 -18.51
C LYS A 71 23.44 3.40 -17.57
N PRO A 72 22.38 4.11 -17.97
CA PRO A 72 21.20 4.21 -17.14
C PRO A 72 20.74 2.80 -16.77
N LEU A 73 20.45 2.57 -15.49
CA LEU A 73 19.94 1.30 -14.97
C LEU A 73 18.72 0.87 -15.81
N VAL A 74 18.92 -0.15 -16.64
CA VAL A 74 17.87 -0.66 -17.53
C VAL A 74 16.85 -1.40 -16.68
N ARG A 75 15.65 -0.86 -16.60
CA ARG A 75 14.51 -1.52 -15.95
C ARG A 75 13.89 -2.51 -16.91
N THR A 76 13.58 -3.70 -16.43
CA THR A 76 12.89 -4.71 -17.23
C THR A 76 11.40 -4.68 -16.90
N LYS A 77 10.58 -4.38 -17.90
CA LYS A 77 9.11 -4.44 -17.78
C LYS A 77 8.63 -5.89 -17.98
N CYS A 78 7.63 -6.29 -17.20
CA CYS A 78 6.99 -7.60 -17.37
C CYS A 78 5.74 -7.57 -18.25
N ASP A 79 5.31 -6.39 -18.74
CA ASP A 79 4.06 -6.18 -19.50
C ASP A 79 2.78 -6.47 -18.67
N LEU A 80 2.91 -6.39 -17.37
CA LEU A 80 1.81 -6.12 -16.45
C LEU A 80 1.95 -4.64 -16.05
N GLU A 81 1.30 -3.75 -16.81
CA GLU A 81 1.48 -2.30 -16.65
C GLU A 81 1.19 -1.83 -15.22
N GLU A 82 0.23 -2.46 -14.56
CA GLU A 82 -0.14 -2.16 -13.19
C GLU A 82 0.94 -2.62 -12.19
N LEU A 83 1.65 -3.72 -12.45
CA LEU A 83 2.80 -4.14 -11.65
C LEU A 83 4.04 -3.29 -11.98
N ASP A 84 4.31 -3.05 -13.27
CA ASP A 84 5.43 -2.22 -13.69
C ASP A 84 5.32 -0.80 -13.11
N ARG A 85 4.11 -0.25 -13.01
CA ARG A 85 3.82 1.05 -12.38
C ARG A 85 4.28 1.10 -10.93
N VAL A 86 3.82 0.17 -10.09
CA VAL A 86 4.17 0.15 -8.66
C VAL A 86 5.64 -0.18 -8.40
N LEU A 87 6.29 -0.83 -9.35
CA LEU A 87 7.74 -1.03 -9.34
C LEU A 87 8.52 0.23 -9.77
N GLY A 88 7.84 1.30 -10.20
CA GLY A 88 8.46 2.53 -10.68
C GLY A 88 8.95 2.43 -12.14
N GLY A 89 8.29 1.61 -12.96
CA GLY A 89 8.55 1.43 -14.38
C GLY A 89 9.23 0.11 -14.75
N GLY A 90 9.25 -0.86 -13.85
CA GLY A 90 9.77 -2.21 -14.06
C GLY A 90 10.79 -2.68 -13.02
N LEU A 91 11.23 -3.92 -13.16
CA LEU A 91 12.20 -4.56 -12.28
C LEU A 91 13.59 -3.92 -12.44
N VAL A 92 14.19 -3.53 -11.32
CA VAL A 92 15.55 -2.99 -11.25
C VAL A 92 16.51 -4.13 -10.87
N PRO A 93 17.60 -4.36 -11.61
CA PRO A 93 18.60 -5.37 -11.24
C PRO A 93 19.17 -5.16 -9.83
N ALA A 94 19.54 -6.24 -9.17
CA ALA A 94 20.06 -6.24 -7.79
C ALA A 94 19.11 -5.64 -6.75
N SER A 95 17.83 -5.47 -7.06
CA SER A 95 16.84 -4.96 -6.11
C SER A 95 16.28 -6.03 -5.19
N ALA A 96 15.97 -5.63 -3.96
CA ALA A 96 15.22 -6.44 -3.02
C ALA A 96 13.81 -5.83 -2.85
N ILE A 97 12.78 -6.64 -3.09
CA ILE A 97 11.38 -6.22 -3.08
C ILE A 97 10.63 -7.07 -2.05
N LEU A 98 9.85 -6.44 -1.19
CA LEU A 98 8.93 -7.11 -0.28
C LEU A 98 7.50 -6.96 -0.81
N VAL A 99 6.78 -8.07 -0.92
CA VAL A 99 5.35 -8.08 -1.26
C VAL A 99 4.56 -8.62 -0.06
N GLY A 100 3.88 -7.73 0.64
CA GLY A 100 3.06 -8.03 1.81
C GLY A 100 1.57 -8.10 1.48
N GLY A 101 0.78 -8.65 2.40
CA GLY A 101 -0.68 -8.69 2.31
C GLY A 101 -1.27 -9.92 2.98
N ASP A 102 -2.59 -9.93 3.15
CA ASP A 102 -3.32 -11.01 3.82
C ASP A 102 -3.11 -12.36 3.14
N PRO A 103 -3.16 -13.48 3.90
CA PRO A 103 -3.18 -14.81 3.33
C PRO A 103 -4.37 -14.99 2.37
N GLY A 104 -4.11 -15.57 1.17
CA GLY A 104 -5.14 -15.82 0.17
C GLY A 104 -5.59 -14.61 -0.66
N ILE A 105 -4.97 -13.43 -0.52
CA ILE A 105 -5.33 -12.24 -1.29
C ILE A 105 -4.90 -12.29 -2.76
N GLY A 106 -3.96 -13.17 -3.11
CA GLY A 106 -3.50 -13.35 -4.49
C GLY A 106 -2.01 -13.07 -4.74
N LYS A 107 -1.20 -12.82 -3.69
CA LYS A 107 0.25 -12.53 -3.81
C LYS A 107 0.97 -13.55 -4.68
N SER A 108 0.90 -14.83 -4.30
CA SER A 108 1.57 -15.94 -4.99
C SER A 108 1.07 -16.11 -6.43
N THR A 109 -0.21 -15.81 -6.69
CA THR A 109 -0.80 -15.84 -8.04
C THR A 109 -0.19 -14.76 -8.92
N LEU A 110 -0.19 -13.50 -8.46
CA LEU A 110 0.39 -12.39 -9.23
C LEU A 110 1.88 -12.61 -9.48
N LEU A 111 2.62 -13.03 -8.46
CA LEU A 111 4.06 -13.21 -8.59
C LEU A 111 4.44 -14.37 -9.50
N LEU A 112 3.64 -15.45 -9.53
CA LEU A 112 3.84 -16.53 -10.49
C LEU A 112 3.57 -16.05 -11.93
N GLN A 113 2.51 -15.26 -12.15
CA GLN A 113 2.22 -14.64 -13.45
C GLN A 113 3.33 -13.66 -13.87
N ALA A 114 3.83 -12.83 -12.95
CA ALA A 114 4.94 -11.92 -13.21
C ALA A 114 6.24 -12.67 -13.54
N ALA A 115 6.56 -13.73 -12.78
CA ALA A 115 7.71 -14.60 -13.04
C ALA A 115 7.67 -15.19 -14.44
N ALA A 116 6.50 -15.67 -14.87
CA ALA A 116 6.29 -16.20 -16.21
C ALA A 116 6.59 -15.16 -17.30
N LYS A 117 6.05 -13.96 -17.13
CA LYS A 117 6.25 -12.86 -18.09
C LYS A 117 7.72 -12.41 -18.16
N PHE A 118 8.41 -12.31 -17.02
CA PHE A 118 9.85 -12.04 -17.01
C PHE A 118 10.65 -13.15 -17.68
N ALA A 119 10.29 -14.43 -17.44
CA ALA A 119 10.97 -15.57 -18.04
C ALA A 119 10.77 -15.62 -19.57
N VAL A 120 9.58 -15.32 -20.07
CA VAL A 120 9.31 -15.22 -21.52
C VAL A 120 10.13 -14.10 -22.17
N LYS A 121 10.45 -13.04 -21.43
CA LYS A 121 11.35 -11.95 -21.89
C LYS A 121 12.84 -12.29 -21.80
N GLY A 122 13.17 -13.50 -21.42
CA GLY A 122 14.54 -13.99 -21.39
C GLY A 122 15.26 -13.86 -20.04
N LEU A 123 14.60 -13.38 -18.98
CA LEU A 123 15.19 -13.39 -17.65
C LEU A 123 15.21 -14.82 -17.11
N LYS A 124 16.34 -15.25 -16.58
CA LYS A 124 16.44 -16.50 -15.84
C LYS A 124 15.71 -16.35 -14.50
N THR A 125 14.50 -16.91 -14.44
CA THR A 125 13.59 -16.72 -13.31
C THR A 125 13.46 -17.99 -12.49
N LEU A 126 13.62 -17.83 -11.17
CA LEU A 126 13.51 -18.89 -10.19
C LEU A 126 12.36 -18.57 -9.20
N TYR A 127 11.48 -19.53 -8.96
CA TYR A 127 10.42 -19.45 -7.96
C TYR A 127 10.64 -20.51 -6.90
N LEU A 128 10.93 -20.10 -5.68
CA LEU A 128 11.17 -20.95 -4.52
C LEU A 128 10.01 -20.83 -3.54
N SER A 129 9.32 -21.95 -3.32
CA SER A 129 8.24 -22.03 -2.35
C SER A 129 8.72 -22.68 -1.05
N GLY A 130 8.44 -22.04 0.08
CA GLY A 130 8.62 -22.62 1.41
C GLY A 130 7.29 -23.11 2.02
N GLU A 131 6.15 -22.86 1.37
CA GLU A 131 4.83 -23.25 1.87
C GLU A 131 4.20 -24.38 1.07
N GLU A 132 4.43 -24.41 -0.23
CA GLU A 132 3.83 -25.38 -1.14
C GLU A 132 4.90 -26.26 -1.79
N ALA A 133 4.56 -27.52 -1.99
CA ALA A 133 5.39 -28.42 -2.79
C ALA A 133 5.41 -27.96 -4.26
N SER A 134 6.50 -28.22 -4.97
CA SER A 134 6.65 -27.86 -6.38
C SER A 134 5.51 -28.40 -7.27
N SER A 135 4.92 -29.55 -6.92
CA SER A 135 3.75 -30.11 -7.63
C SER A 135 2.49 -29.26 -7.49
N GLN A 136 2.29 -28.63 -6.33
CA GLN A 136 1.15 -27.72 -6.09
C GLN A 136 1.33 -26.41 -6.85
N VAL A 137 2.56 -25.87 -6.87
CA VAL A 137 2.88 -24.68 -7.66
C VAL A 137 2.68 -24.95 -9.16
N LYS A 138 3.09 -26.16 -9.66
CA LYS A 138 2.83 -26.58 -11.04
C LYS A 138 1.34 -26.68 -11.36
N LEU A 139 0.52 -27.20 -10.44
CA LEU A 139 -0.93 -27.26 -10.62
C LEU A 139 -1.54 -25.86 -10.74
N ARG A 140 -1.07 -24.91 -9.93
CA ARG A 140 -1.46 -23.50 -10.04
C ARG A 140 -1.02 -22.90 -11.37
N ALA A 141 0.22 -23.14 -11.81
CA ALA A 141 0.75 -22.67 -13.09
C ALA A 141 -0.12 -23.15 -14.26
N ARG A 142 -0.53 -24.42 -14.28
CA ARG A 142 -1.45 -24.97 -15.31
C ARG A 142 -2.80 -24.25 -15.32
N ARG A 143 -3.40 -24.02 -14.15
CA ARG A 143 -4.66 -23.27 -14.07
C ARG A 143 -4.55 -21.85 -14.62
N LEU A 144 -3.37 -21.26 -14.55
CA LEU A 144 -3.05 -19.92 -15.06
C LEU A 144 -2.54 -19.93 -16.50
N ASN A 145 -2.49 -21.09 -17.17
CA ASN A 145 -1.92 -21.28 -18.51
C ASN A 145 -0.44 -20.84 -18.60
N LEU A 146 0.36 -21.17 -17.57
CA LEU A 146 1.78 -20.80 -17.46
C LEU A 146 2.72 -22.00 -17.52
N ASP A 147 2.23 -23.22 -17.78
CA ASP A 147 2.97 -24.47 -17.70
C ASP A 147 4.08 -24.62 -18.75
N GLU A 148 3.99 -23.91 -19.86
CA GLU A 148 5.04 -23.90 -20.91
C GLU A 148 6.08 -22.78 -20.72
N THR A 149 6.02 -22.03 -19.63
CA THR A 149 6.97 -20.94 -19.40
C THR A 149 8.28 -21.45 -18.79
N PRO A 150 9.45 -20.86 -19.13
CA PRO A 150 10.76 -21.35 -18.69
C PRO A 150 11.12 -20.92 -17.26
N ILE A 151 10.16 -21.03 -16.32
CA ILE A 151 10.40 -20.77 -14.90
C ILE A 151 10.99 -22.03 -14.25
N LYS A 152 12.05 -21.86 -13.47
CA LYS A 152 12.54 -22.91 -12.58
C LYS A 152 11.81 -22.86 -11.26
N LEU A 153 11.26 -24.01 -10.82
CA LEU A 153 10.56 -24.16 -9.55
C LEU A 153 11.38 -24.96 -8.58
N GLY A 154 11.44 -24.52 -7.33
CA GLY A 154 12.04 -25.26 -6.20
C GLY A 154 11.18 -25.16 -4.95
N SER A 155 11.38 -26.10 -4.03
CA SER A 155 10.74 -26.08 -2.70
C SER A 155 11.79 -26.41 -1.65
N ASP A 156 12.09 -25.42 -0.79
CA ASP A 156 13.02 -25.57 0.34
C ASP A 156 12.74 -24.45 1.34
N THR A 157 13.03 -24.72 2.63
CA THR A 157 12.92 -23.76 3.73
C THR A 157 14.26 -23.46 4.38
N ASN A 158 15.32 -24.21 4.05
CA ASN A 158 16.65 -23.98 4.60
C ASN A 158 17.38 -22.88 3.81
N LEU A 159 17.68 -21.77 4.47
CA LEU A 159 18.33 -20.61 3.88
C LEU A 159 19.66 -20.95 3.19
N ARG A 160 20.46 -21.84 3.76
CA ARG A 160 21.75 -22.26 3.19
C ARG A 160 21.56 -22.96 1.84
N ASN A 161 20.59 -23.87 1.74
CA ASN A 161 20.26 -24.57 0.49
C ASN A 161 19.78 -23.57 -0.56
N ILE A 162 18.92 -22.61 -0.16
CA ILE A 162 18.41 -21.55 -1.03
C ILE A 162 19.58 -20.71 -1.57
N LEU A 163 20.47 -20.21 -0.72
CA LEU A 163 21.62 -19.40 -1.14
C LEU A 163 22.56 -20.18 -2.06
N THR A 164 22.85 -21.45 -1.74
CA THR A 164 23.68 -22.34 -2.59
C THR A 164 23.04 -22.51 -3.98
N THR A 165 21.72 -22.68 -4.01
CA THR A 165 20.98 -22.80 -5.27
C THR A 165 21.04 -21.51 -6.08
N LEU A 166 20.85 -20.36 -5.45
CA LEU A 166 20.96 -19.05 -6.10
C LEU A 166 22.37 -18.79 -6.64
N GLU A 167 23.42 -19.16 -5.90
CA GLU A 167 24.82 -19.03 -6.34
C GLU A 167 25.13 -19.92 -7.56
N LYS A 168 24.60 -21.13 -7.59
CA LYS A 168 24.79 -22.08 -8.69
C LYS A 168 23.98 -21.67 -9.93
N GLU A 169 22.71 -21.35 -9.75
CA GLU A 169 21.80 -21.03 -10.82
C GLU A 169 22.00 -19.62 -11.41
N ARG A 170 22.46 -18.66 -10.60
CA ARG A 170 22.63 -17.23 -10.96
C ARG A 170 21.40 -16.68 -11.71
N PRO A 171 20.22 -16.66 -11.10
CA PRO A 171 19.04 -16.13 -11.73
C PRO A 171 19.11 -14.60 -11.83
N ASP A 172 18.40 -14.02 -12.81
CA ASP A 172 18.16 -12.58 -12.88
C ASP A 172 17.08 -12.16 -11.88
N LEU A 173 16.08 -13.05 -11.66
CA LEU A 173 14.98 -12.87 -10.72
C LEU A 173 14.76 -14.13 -9.89
N ALA A 174 14.72 -13.98 -8.57
CA ALA A 174 14.32 -15.03 -7.63
C ALA A 174 13.13 -14.57 -6.78
N ILE A 175 12.08 -15.39 -6.70
CA ILE A 175 10.92 -15.17 -5.84
C ILE A 175 10.95 -16.17 -4.71
N ILE A 176 10.85 -15.70 -3.47
CA ILE A 176 10.86 -16.49 -2.23
C ILE A 176 9.46 -16.38 -1.59
N ASP A 177 8.69 -17.45 -1.61
CA ASP A 177 7.30 -17.49 -1.16
C ASP A 177 7.10 -18.59 -0.10
N SER A 178 7.09 -18.27 1.20
CA SER A 178 7.20 -16.97 1.85
C SER A 178 8.46 -16.87 2.72
N ILE A 179 8.82 -15.64 3.07
CA ILE A 179 9.98 -15.38 3.95
C ILE A 179 9.79 -15.95 5.35
N GLN A 180 8.54 -16.10 5.81
CA GLN A 180 8.24 -16.62 7.16
C GLN A 180 8.57 -18.10 7.34
N THR A 181 8.60 -18.86 6.26
CA THR A 181 8.92 -20.30 6.33
C THR A 181 10.41 -20.57 6.27
N ILE A 182 11.21 -19.58 5.85
CA ILE A 182 12.65 -19.72 5.72
C ILE A 182 13.32 -19.67 7.10
N TRP A 183 14.25 -20.58 7.31
CA TRP A 183 15.02 -20.65 8.53
C TRP A 183 16.52 -20.78 8.27
N SER A 184 17.30 -20.23 9.19
CA SER A 184 18.78 -20.31 9.20
C SER A 184 19.24 -21.14 10.39
N ASP A 185 20.16 -22.04 10.15
CA ASP A 185 20.84 -22.84 11.20
C ASP A 185 21.77 -22.00 12.09
N LYS A 186 22.00 -20.75 11.72
CA LYS A 186 22.77 -19.80 12.54
C LYS A 186 21.96 -19.14 13.65
N VAL A 187 20.64 -19.32 13.66
CA VAL A 187 19.72 -18.67 14.59
C VAL A 187 18.93 -19.73 15.36
N GLU A 188 19.09 -19.76 16.67
CA GLU A 188 18.50 -20.79 17.55
C GLU A 188 17.00 -20.62 17.85
N SER A 189 16.26 -19.87 17.03
CA SER A 189 14.82 -19.67 17.19
C SER A 189 14.01 -20.45 16.17
N ALA A 190 12.73 -20.71 16.48
CA ALA A 190 11.83 -21.42 15.57
C ALA A 190 11.60 -20.65 14.25
N PRO A 191 11.35 -21.35 13.12
CA PRO A 191 10.93 -20.72 11.87
C PRO A 191 9.74 -19.79 12.07
N GLY A 192 9.68 -18.69 11.32
CA GLY A 192 8.61 -17.68 11.43
C GLY A 192 8.78 -16.67 12.56
N THR A 193 9.76 -16.83 13.44
CA THR A 193 10.10 -15.83 14.46
C THR A 193 10.76 -14.60 13.81
N VAL A 194 10.65 -13.46 14.49
CA VAL A 194 11.25 -12.19 14.04
C VAL A 194 12.75 -12.33 13.74
N SER A 195 13.49 -13.02 14.60
CA SER A 195 14.93 -13.24 14.44
C SER A 195 15.26 -14.07 13.19
N GLN A 196 14.51 -15.14 12.91
CA GLN A 196 14.67 -15.95 11.71
C GLN A 196 14.36 -15.16 10.45
N VAL A 197 13.21 -14.49 10.40
CA VAL A 197 12.79 -13.67 9.25
C VAL A 197 13.80 -12.56 8.98
N ARG A 198 14.29 -11.91 10.03
CA ARG A 198 15.31 -10.86 9.90
C ARG A 198 16.63 -11.40 9.35
N ALA A 199 17.11 -12.54 9.87
CA ALA A 199 18.33 -13.17 9.40
C ALA A 199 18.21 -13.60 7.93
N ALA A 200 17.11 -14.26 7.57
CA ALA A 200 16.85 -14.69 6.20
C ALA A 200 16.78 -13.49 5.23
N ALA A 201 16.02 -12.45 5.59
CA ALA A 201 15.92 -11.25 4.77
C ALA A 201 17.27 -10.53 4.61
N HIS A 202 18.09 -10.47 5.67
CA HIS A 202 19.43 -9.87 5.61
C HIS A 202 20.34 -10.61 4.61
N GLU A 203 20.44 -11.91 4.74
CA GLU A 203 21.30 -12.72 3.85
C GLU A 203 20.81 -12.65 2.39
N LEU A 204 19.50 -12.73 2.14
CA LEU A 204 18.94 -12.65 0.80
C LEU A 204 19.12 -11.25 0.17
N THR A 205 18.93 -10.18 0.94
CA THR A 205 19.15 -8.82 0.44
C THR A 205 20.63 -8.54 0.18
N THR A 206 21.52 -9.06 1.00
CA THR A 206 22.97 -8.99 0.81
C THR A 206 23.38 -9.76 -0.44
N PHE A 207 22.82 -10.96 -0.65
CA PHE A 207 23.02 -11.74 -1.86
C PHE A 207 22.57 -10.98 -3.10
N ALA A 208 21.38 -10.38 -3.10
CA ALA A 208 20.85 -9.58 -4.20
C ALA A 208 21.85 -8.49 -4.64
N LYS A 209 22.35 -7.71 -3.69
CA LYS A 209 23.31 -6.62 -3.95
C LYS A 209 24.64 -7.11 -4.52
N ARG A 210 25.13 -8.27 -4.03
CA ARG A 210 26.42 -8.84 -4.45
C ARG A 210 26.37 -9.54 -5.81
N SER A 211 25.27 -10.27 -6.07
CA SER A 211 25.15 -11.13 -7.25
C SER A 211 24.53 -10.43 -8.48
N GLY A 212 23.86 -9.29 -8.29
CA GLY A 212 23.07 -8.66 -9.33
C GLY A 212 21.66 -9.24 -9.50
N THR A 213 21.31 -10.31 -8.76
CA THR A 213 19.99 -10.94 -8.79
C THR A 213 18.96 -10.04 -8.13
N SER A 214 17.82 -9.84 -8.77
CA SER A 214 16.66 -9.22 -8.11
C SER A 214 15.93 -10.25 -7.27
N ILE A 215 15.60 -9.92 -6.02
CA ILE A 215 14.91 -10.85 -5.11
C ILE A 215 13.56 -10.26 -4.69
N VAL A 216 12.50 -11.04 -4.85
CA VAL A 216 11.16 -10.72 -4.33
C VAL A 216 10.88 -11.63 -3.13
N LEU A 217 10.66 -11.03 -1.98
CA LEU A 217 10.29 -11.68 -0.73
C LEU A 217 8.77 -11.55 -0.56
N VAL A 218 8.08 -12.68 -0.41
CA VAL A 218 6.65 -12.69 -0.09
C VAL A 218 6.49 -12.73 1.42
N GLY A 219 5.66 -11.85 1.97
CA GLY A 219 5.36 -11.77 3.39
C GLY A 219 3.86 -11.79 3.69
N HIS A 220 3.47 -12.39 4.82
CA HIS A 220 2.11 -12.33 5.32
C HIS A 220 1.99 -11.22 6.36
N VAL A 221 0.88 -10.46 6.31
CA VAL A 221 0.50 -9.51 7.36
C VAL A 221 -0.37 -10.20 8.40
N THR A 222 -0.24 -9.77 9.67
CA THR A 222 -1.19 -10.19 10.72
C THR A 222 -2.52 -9.48 10.56
N LYS A 223 -3.55 -9.95 11.31
CA LYS A 223 -4.90 -9.34 11.30
C LYS A 223 -4.93 -7.85 11.63
N GLU A 224 -3.87 -7.31 12.22
CA GLU A 224 -3.70 -5.90 12.55
C GLU A 224 -2.97 -5.10 11.44
N GLY A 225 -2.77 -5.69 10.27
CA GLY A 225 -2.10 -5.04 9.14
C GLY A 225 -0.57 -5.01 9.23
N GLN A 226 0.01 -5.72 10.19
CA GLN A 226 1.47 -5.84 10.36
C GLN A 226 1.95 -7.15 9.74
N ILE A 227 3.12 -7.13 9.10
CA ILE A 227 3.79 -8.36 8.67
C ILE A 227 4.29 -9.06 9.93
N ALA A 228 3.98 -10.37 10.07
CA ALA A 228 4.58 -11.19 11.13
C ALA A 228 6.10 -11.23 10.92
N GLY A 229 6.85 -10.62 11.83
CA GLY A 229 8.28 -10.45 11.68
C GLY A 229 8.70 -9.34 10.71
N PRO A 230 8.53 -8.25 10.91
CA PRO A 230 7.77 -7.02 10.88
C PRO A 230 8.43 -5.89 10.05
N ARG A 231 8.10 -4.67 10.34
CA ARG A 231 8.72 -3.41 9.90
C ARG A 231 10.26 -3.45 9.73
N VAL A 232 10.96 -4.37 10.39
CA VAL A 232 12.40 -4.59 10.22
C VAL A 232 12.76 -5.01 8.80
N VAL A 233 11.97 -5.86 8.15
CA VAL A 233 12.19 -6.29 6.75
C VAL A 233 11.95 -5.15 5.78
N GLU A 234 10.97 -4.30 6.05
CA GLU A 234 10.69 -3.11 5.21
C GLU A 234 11.89 -2.16 5.10
N HIS A 235 12.64 -2.01 6.20
CA HIS A 235 13.83 -1.15 6.21
C HIS A 235 15.01 -1.76 5.45
N MET A 236 15.04 -3.08 5.30
CA MET A 236 16.14 -3.82 4.67
C MET A 236 16.01 -3.91 3.15
N VAL A 237 14.80 -3.74 2.60
CA VAL A 237 14.50 -3.85 1.18
C VAL A 237 14.44 -2.49 0.49
N ASP A 238 14.53 -2.49 -0.84
CA ASP A 238 14.49 -1.27 -1.65
C ASP A 238 13.06 -0.83 -1.97
N THR A 239 12.15 -1.80 -2.15
CA THR A 239 10.75 -1.57 -2.49
C THR A 239 9.86 -2.42 -1.59
N VAL A 240 8.77 -1.82 -1.11
CA VAL A 240 7.73 -2.48 -0.30
C VAL A 240 6.39 -2.28 -1.00
N LEU A 241 5.76 -3.38 -1.35
CA LEU A 241 4.44 -3.43 -1.99
C LEU A 241 3.47 -4.13 -1.05
N TYR A 242 2.26 -3.58 -0.90
CA TYR A 242 1.18 -4.21 -0.15
C TYR A 242 0.00 -4.51 -1.02
N PHE A 243 -0.49 -5.75 -0.91
CA PHE A 243 -1.80 -6.13 -1.43
C PHE A 243 -2.89 -5.70 -0.45
N GLU A 244 -3.84 -4.91 -0.94
CA GLU A 244 -5.02 -4.45 -0.24
C GLU A 244 -6.28 -5.02 -0.93
N GLY A 245 -7.34 -5.24 -0.19
CA GLY A 245 -8.64 -5.67 -0.70
C GLY A 245 -9.35 -6.63 0.24
N GLU A 246 -10.67 -6.62 0.23
CA GLU A 246 -11.49 -7.53 1.00
C GLU A 246 -11.70 -8.84 0.25
N ARG A 247 -11.82 -9.97 0.97
CA ARG A 247 -11.98 -11.30 0.37
C ARG A 247 -13.23 -11.45 -0.50
N GLY A 248 -14.23 -10.61 -0.30
CA GLY A 248 -15.48 -10.60 -1.09
C GLY A 248 -15.43 -9.73 -2.35
N ASN A 249 -14.46 -8.85 -2.48
CA ASN A 249 -14.34 -7.97 -3.62
C ASN A 249 -13.61 -8.66 -4.79
N GLN A 250 -14.02 -8.39 -6.02
CA GLN A 250 -13.34 -8.90 -7.22
C GLN A 250 -11.99 -8.21 -7.44
N PHE A 251 -11.81 -7.01 -6.90
CA PHE A 251 -10.62 -6.19 -7.14
C PHE A 251 -9.59 -6.33 -6.05
N ARG A 252 -8.33 -6.22 -6.48
CA ARG A 252 -7.15 -6.22 -5.61
C ARG A 252 -6.30 -5.00 -5.97
N ILE A 253 -5.85 -4.30 -4.95
CA ILE A 253 -5.00 -3.12 -5.09
C ILE A 253 -3.62 -3.50 -4.60
N LEU A 254 -2.61 -3.26 -5.42
CA LEU A 254 -1.22 -3.38 -5.05
C LEU A 254 -0.66 -1.97 -4.85
N ARG A 255 -0.33 -1.63 -3.62
CA ARG A 255 0.18 -0.30 -3.25
C ARG A 255 1.68 -0.33 -3.00
N SER A 256 2.40 0.62 -3.56
CA SER A 256 3.81 0.87 -3.26
C SER A 256 3.93 1.76 -2.03
N VAL A 257 4.36 1.20 -0.89
CA VAL A 257 4.53 1.95 0.36
C VAL A 257 5.94 2.55 0.47
N LYS A 258 6.91 1.89 -0.14
CA LYS A 258 8.29 2.34 -0.23
C LYS A 258 8.86 1.97 -1.59
N ASN A 259 9.51 2.92 -2.26
CA ASN A 259 10.19 2.64 -3.51
C ASN A 259 11.42 3.56 -3.66
N ARG A 260 12.63 2.99 -3.63
CA ARG A 260 13.87 3.74 -3.85
C ARG A 260 14.10 4.07 -5.33
N PHE A 261 13.37 3.44 -6.23
CA PHE A 261 13.56 3.53 -7.67
C PHE A 261 12.44 4.32 -8.37
N GLY A 262 11.41 4.75 -7.65
CA GLY A 262 10.27 5.46 -8.22
C GLY A 262 9.43 6.15 -7.15
N ALA A 263 8.26 6.63 -7.55
CA ALA A 263 7.32 7.25 -6.62
C ALA A 263 6.80 6.22 -5.60
N ALA A 264 6.66 6.65 -4.35
CA ALA A 264 5.87 5.95 -3.35
C ALA A 264 4.37 6.25 -3.56
N ASP A 265 3.51 5.48 -2.92
CA ASP A 265 2.04 5.60 -2.97
C ASP A 265 1.40 5.30 -4.34
N GLU A 266 2.19 4.80 -5.32
CA GLU A 266 1.63 4.30 -6.58
C GLU A 266 0.75 3.08 -6.33
N ILE A 267 -0.35 2.98 -7.09
CA ILE A 267 -1.23 1.83 -7.05
C ILE A 267 -1.31 1.11 -8.39
N GLY A 268 -1.38 -0.22 -8.30
CA GLY A 268 -1.78 -1.10 -9.39
C GLY A 268 -3.11 -1.77 -9.05
N VAL A 269 -4.04 -1.80 -9.99
CA VAL A 269 -5.37 -2.39 -9.79
C VAL A 269 -5.51 -3.64 -10.62
N PHE A 270 -5.93 -4.71 -9.94
CA PHE A 270 -6.13 -6.03 -10.55
C PHE A 270 -7.51 -6.57 -10.26
N GLU A 271 -8.07 -7.30 -11.20
CA GLU A 271 -9.29 -8.07 -11.03
C GLU A 271 -8.94 -9.54 -10.82
N MET A 272 -9.54 -10.19 -9.82
CA MET A 272 -9.38 -11.63 -9.58
C MET A 272 -10.37 -12.39 -10.46
N THR A 273 -9.84 -13.16 -11.39
CA THR A 273 -10.63 -14.00 -12.31
C THR A 273 -10.30 -15.48 -12.14
N GLY A 274 -11.03 -16.36 -12.83
CA GLY A 274 -10.72 -17.79 -12.87
C GLY A 274 -9.33 -18.09 -13.47
N LEU A 275 -8.80 -17.19 -14.32
CA LEU A 275 -7.49 -17.27 -14.95
C LEU A 275 -6.40 -16.50 -14.19
N GLY A 276 -6.65 -16.10 -12.95
CA GLY A 276 -5.71 -15.34 -12.11
C GLY A 276 -6.02 -13.86 -12.03
N LEU A 277 -5.00 -13.08 -11.75
CA LEU A 277 -5.10 -11.62 -11.63
C LEU A 277 -4.91 -10.97 -13.01
N GLN A 278 -5.90 -10.20 -13.40
CA GLN A 278 -5.88 -9.39 -14.62
C GLN A 278 -5.75 -7.91 -14.27
N GLN A 279 -4.93 -7.19 -15.02
CA GLN A 279 -4.74 -5.76 -14.80
C GLN A 279 -5.95 -4.95 -15.23
N VAL A 280 -6.30 -3.93 -14.45
CA VAL A 280 -7.38 -2.98 -14.76
C VAL A 280 -6.76 -1.69 -15.27
N THR A 281 -6.87 -1.46 -16.58
CA THR A 281 -6.24 -0.30 -17.24
C THR A 281 -6.94 1.02 -16.91
N ASN A 282 -8.24 0.99 -16.64
CA ASN A 282 -9.03 2.17 -16.24
C ASN A 282 -9.79 1.93 -14.93
N PRO A 283 -9.12 2.05 -13.77
CA PRO A 283 -9.76 1.84 -12.47
C PRO A 283 -10.87 2.85 -12.17
N SER A 284 -10.73 4.11 -12.61
CA SER A 284 -11.77 5.13 -12.40
C SER A 284 -13.09 4.71 -13.03
N ALA A 285 -13.07 4.26 -14.28
CA ALA A 285 -14.28 3.76 -14.96
C ALA A 285 -14.88 2.56 -14.23
N LEU A 286 -14.03 1.69 -13.69
CA LEU A 286 -14.45 0.53 -12.92
C LEU A 286 -15.14 0.92 -11.62
N PHE A 287 -14.53 1.79 -10.81
CA PHE A 287 -15.09 2.24 -9.52
C PHE A 287 -16.38 3.05 -9.70
N LEU A 288 -16.57 3.65 -10.88
CA LEU A 288 -17.79 4.38 -11.23
C LEU A 288 -18.84 3.50 -11.92
N SER A 289 -18.47 2.36 -12.50
CA SER A 289 -19.42 1.46 -13.22
C SER A 289 -20.49 0.84 -12.32
N THR A 290 -20.23 0.75 -11.02
CA THR A 290 -21.14 0.24 -10.00
C THR A 290 -22.10 1.30 -9.46
N ARG A 291 -22.04 2.56 -9.98
CA ARG A 291 -22.99 3.60 -9.58
C ARG A 291 -24.40 3.16 -9.94
N GLY A 292 -25.24 3.14 -8.93
CA GLY A 292 -26.67 2.86 -9.10
C GLY A 292 -27.45 4.10 -9.55
N ILE A 293 -28.75 4.08 -9.34
CA ILE A 293 -29.62 5.24 -9.54
C ILE A 293 -29.13 6.38 -8.63
N PRO A 294 -29.04 7.63 -9.13
CA PRO A 294 -28.64 8.79 -8.33
C PRO A 294 -29.42 8.86 -7.03
N SER A 295 -28.72 8.92 -5.92
CA SER A 295 -29.30 8.94 -4.58
C SER A 295 -28.63 10.00 -3.71
N ALA A 296 -29.37 10.50 -2.73
CA ALA A 296 -28.81 11.40 -1.74
C ALA A 296 -27.69 10.69 -0.95
N GLY A 297 -26.61 11.40 -0.68
CA GLY A 297 -25.45 10.89 0.03
C GLY A 297 -24.32 10.39 -0.87
N SER A 298 -24.46 10.41 -2.19
CA SER A 298 -23.42 9.98 -3.12
C SER A 298 -22.82 11.16 -3.88
N CYS A 299 -21.49 11.18 -4.02
CA CYS A 299 -20.77 12.12 -4.88
C CYS A 299 -19.47 11.48 -5.41
N VAL A 300 -18.80 12.13 -6.35
CA VAL A 300 -17.53 11.63 -6.92
C VAL A 300 -16.37 12.49 -6.49
N PHE A 301 -15.40 11.87 -5.88
CA PHE A 301 -14.10 12.46 -5.54
C PHE A 301 -13.12 12.30 -6.71
N ALA A 302 -12.51 13.41 -7.13
CA ALA A 302 -11.40 13.39 -8.09
C ALA A 302 -10.07 13.37 -7.31
N GLY A 303 -9.58 12.17 -7.01
CA GLY A 303 -8.39 11.91 -6.21
C GLY A 303 -7.12 11.70 -7.01
N ILE A 304 -6.00 11.63 -6.29
CA ILE A 304 -4.70 11.22 -6.81
C ILE A 304 -4.12 10.16 -5.88
N GLU A 305 -3.76 9.02 -6.43
CA GLU A 305 -2.99 7.99 -5.73
C GLU A 305 -1.60 7.90 -6.37
N GLY A 306 -0.57 8.31 -5.63
CA GLY A 306 0.78 8.46 -6.15
C GLY A 306 0.86 9.50 -7.27
N THR A 307 1.03 9.05 -8.51
CA THR A 307 0.98 9.91 -9.70
C THR A 307 -0.30 9.76 -10.51
N ARG A 308 -1.14 8.78 -10.17
CA ARG A 308 -2.32 8.39 -10.92
C ARG A 308 -3.56 9.16 -10.48
N PRO A 309 -4.26 9.85 -11.39
CA PRO A 309 -5.59 10.36 -11.09
C PRO A 309 -6.58 9.20 -10.98
N LEU A 310 -7.51 9.31 -10.03
CA LEU A 310 -8.48 8.27 -9.73
C LEU A 310 -9.78 8.89 -9.27
N LEU A 311 -10.87 8.57 -9.97
CA LEU A 311 -12.21 8.98 -9.58
C LEU A 311 -12.88 7.87 -8.79
N VAL A 312 -13.41 8.23 -7.62
CA VAL A 312 -14.02 7.29 -6.69
C VAL A 312 -15.32 7.84 -6.13
N GLU A 313 -16.33 7.01 -6.03
CA GLU A 313 -17.58 7.39 -5.39
C GLU A 313 -17.42 7.37 -3.86
N MET A 314 -17.84 8.47 -3.24
CA MET A 314 -17.97 8.64 -1.79
C MET A 314 -19.44 8.54 -1.43
N GLN A 315 -19.78 7.66 -0.51
CA GLN A 315 -21.16 7.40 -0.09
C GLN A 315 -21.33 7.67 1.39
N ALA A 316 -22.27 8.52 1.75
CA ALA A 316 -22.65 8.79 3.12
C ALA A 316 -24.11 8.39 3.38
N LEU A 317 -24.37 7.85 4.56
CA LEU A 317 -25.71 7.63 5.06
C LEU A 317 -25.84 8.29 6.45
N VAL A 318 -26.90 9.04 6.62
CA VAL A 318 -27.21 9.72 7.88
C VAL A 318 -28.63 9.32 8.31
N SER A 319 -28.78 8.79 9.52
CA SER A 319 -30.07 8.34 10.04
C SER A 319 -30.22 8.70 11.52
N PRO A 320 -31.44 8.88 12.04
CA PRO A 320 -31.67 9.04 13.48
C PRO A 320 -31.06 7.89 14.27
N SER A 321 -30.31 8.19 15.33
CA SER A 321 -29.71 7.17 16.18
C SER A 321 -30.71 6.70 17.21
N PRO A 322 -30.94 5.37 17.36
CA PRO A 322 -31.72 4.81 18.45
C PRO A 322 -30.93 4.76 19.78
N HIS A 323 -29.64 5.10 19.73
CA HIS A 323 -28.73 5.01 20.88
C HIS A 323 -28.38 6.39 21.44
N SER A 324 -28.06 6.44 22.74
CA SER A 324 -27.58 7.66 23.41
C SER A 324 -26.22 8.13 22.85
N GLN A 325 -25.42 7.21 22.33
CA GLN A 325 -24.17 7.52 21.60
C GLN A 325 -24.34 7.16 20.12
N PRO A 326 -24.45 8.16 19.24
CA PRO A 326 -24.55 7.94 17.81
C PRO A 326 -23.34 7.25 17.23
N ARG A 327 -23.55 6.33 16.30
CA ARG A 327 -22.50 5.57 15.64
C ARG A 327 -21.80 6.41 14.59
N ARG A 328 -20.49 6.24 14.48
CA ARG A 328 -19.64 6.77 13.41
C ARG A 328 -18.90 5.60 12.79
N SER A 329 -19.28 5.20 11.59
CA SER A 329 -18.68 4.07 10.88
C SER A 329 -18.06 4.55 9.57
N VAL A 330 -16.81 4.15 9.33
CA VAL A 330 -16.06 4.58 8.15
C VAL A 330 -15.41 3.38 7.48
N ILE A 331 -15.59 3.26 6.19
CA ILE A 331 -14.92 2.26 5.35
C ILE A 331 -14.14 3.02 4.26
N GLY A 332 -12.86 2.72 4.16
CA GLY A 332 -12.00 3.26 3.11
C GLY A 332 -11.48 4.69 3.35
N TRP A 333 -11.76 5.31 4.49
CA TRP A 333 -11.26 6.64 4.85
C TRP A 333 -10.90 6.73 6.35
N ASP A 334 -10.30 7.87 6.77
CA ASP A 334 -9.87 8.05 8.17
C ASP A 334 -11.03 8.50 9.07
N SER A 335 -11.25 7.79 10.18
CA SER A 335 -12.34 8.07 11.12
C SER A 335 -12.13 9.36 11.92
N SER A 336 -10.89 9.71 12.23
CA SER A 336 -10.56 10.97 12.94
C SER A 336 -10.83 12.16 12.02
N ARG A 337 -10.57 11.99 10.73
CA ARG A 337 -10.86 13.02 9.73
C ARG A 337 -12.36 13.20 9.52
N LEU A 338 -13.15 12.11 9.52
CA LEU A 338 -14.61 12.22 9.53
C LEU A 338 -15.11 13.01 10.74
N ALA A 339 -14.61 12.72 11.93
CA ALA A 339 -14.98 13.45 13.15
C ALA A 339 -14.65 14.95 13.03
N MET A 340 -13.52 15.29 12.45
CA MET A 340 -13.12 16.68 12.17
C MET A 340 -14.09 17.37 11.19
N ILE A 341 -14.44 16.74 10.07
CA ILE A 341 -15.36 17.31 9.08
C ILE A 341 -16.75 17.54 9.69
N LEU A 342 -17.27 16.58 10.47
CA LEU A 342 -18.53 16.73 11.18
C LEU A 342 -18.49 17.91 12.14
N ALA A 343 -17.41 18.09 12.92
CA ALA A 343 -17.25 19.20 13.84
C ALA A 343 -17.20 20.56 13.10
N VAL A 344 -16.53 20.64 11.94
CA VAL A 344 -16.48 21.85 11.13
C VAL A 344 -17.85 22.18 10.55
N LEU A 345 -18.59 21.19 10.03
CA LEU A 345 -19.97 21.36 9.54
C LEU A 345 -20.91 21.86 10.64
N GLU A 346 -20.81 21.32 11.85
CA GLU A 346 -21.61 21.78 12.99
C GLU A 346 -21.22 23.21 13.43
N ALA A 347 -19.92 23.47 13.63
CA ALA A 347 -19.46 24.70 14.22
C ALA A 347 -19.43 25.91 13.26
N ARG A 348 -19.28 25.68 11.96
CA ARG A 348 -19.10 26.73 10.94
C ARG A 348 -20.28 26.87 9.97
N CYS A 349 -21.05 25.79 9.79
CA CYS A 349 -22.14 25.77 8.81
C CYS A 349 -23.51 25.54 9.46
N ASP A 350 -23.60 25.39 10.79
CA ASP A 350 -24.81 25.07 11.56
C ASP A 350 -25.53 23.77 11.09
N ILE A 351 -24.78 22.85 10.52
CA ILE A 351 -25.31 21.54 10.10
C ILE A 351 -25.06 20.53 11.22
N LYS A 352 -26.09 20.24 12.02
CA LYS A 352 -26.00 19.39 13.20
C LYS A 352 -26.11 17.90 12.87
N PHE A 353 -25.17 17.11 13.39
CA PHE A 353 -25.18 15.64 13.33
C PHE A 353 -25.36 15.00 14.71
N SER A 354 -25.62 15.79 15.74
CA SER A 354 -25.95 15.28 17.07
C SER A 354 -27.23 14.45 17.01
N GLY A 355 -27.21 13.27 17.68
CA GLY A 355 -28.34 12.33 17.64
C GLY A 355 -28.51 11.57 16.32
N LEU A 356 -27.60 11.69 15.37
CA LEU A 356 -27.66 10.99 14.09
C LEU A 356 -26.51 9.99 13.95
N ASP A 357 -26.78 8.76 13.54
CA ASP A 357 -25.79 7.81 13.08
C ASP A 357 -25.23 8.26 11.72
N VAL A 358 -23.92 8.15 11.54
CA VAL A 358 -23.25 8.52 10.29
C VAL A 358 -22.40 7.34 9.81
N TYR A 359 -22.61 6.97 8.58
CA TYR A 359 -21.85 5.95 7.87
C TYR A 359 -21.21 6.58 6.64
N LEU A 360 -19.93 6.35 6.43
CA LEU A 360 -19.19 6.78 5.26
C LEU A 360 -18.49 5.57 4.62
N ASN A 361 -18.64 5.44 3.31
CA ASN A 361 -18.04 4.37 2.54
C ASN A 361 -17.37 4.92 1.28
N VAL A 362 -16.15 4.45 1.02
CA VAL A 362 -15.46 4.64 -0.25
C VAL A 362 -15.76 3.45 -1.13
N ALA A 363 -16.40 3.67 -2.27
CA ALA A 363 -16.80 2.59 -3.17
C ALA A 363 -15.60 1.79 -3.70
N GLY A 364 -15.79 0.50 -3.96
CA GLY A 364 -14.75 -0.37 -4.52
C GLY A 364 -13.70 -0.87 -3.54
N GLY A 365 -13.85 -0.60 -2.23
CA GLY A 365 -12.92 -1.07 -1.20
C GLY A 365 -11.55 -0.38 -1.22
N LEU A 366 -11.45 0.78 -1.87
CA LEU A 366 -10.25 1.59 -1.92
C LEU A 366 -10.05 2.33 -0.58
N LYS A 367 -8.81 2.40 -0.13
CA LYS A 367 -8.44 3.24 1.02
C LYS A 367 -7.87 4.56 0.53
N ILE A 368 -8.60 5.64 0.73
CA ILE A 368 -8.18 7.01 0.41
C ILE A 368 -7.50 7.63 1.64
N THR A 369 -6.30 8.14 1.46
CA THR A 369 -5.53 8.84 2.51
C THR A 369 -5.35 10.32 2.21
N GLU A 370 -5.76 10.75 1.04
CA GLU A 370 -5.58 12.12 0.56
C GLU A 370 -6.57 13.10 1.21
N THR A 371 -6.05 14.21 1.74
CA THR A 371 -6.86 15.27 2.37
C THR A 371 -7.76 16.01 1.37
N ALA A 372 -7.45 15.95 0.08
CA ALA A 372 -8.30 16.51 -0.98
C ALA A 372 -9.72 15.89 -1.04
N ALA A 373 -9.93 14.74 -0.38
CA ALA A 373 -11.24 14.10 -0.28
C ALA A 373 -12.23 14.82 0.65
N ASP A 374 -11.76 15.73 1.50
CA ASP A 374 -12.59 16.38 2.51
C ASP A 374 -13.83 17.07 1.93
N LEU A 375 -13.68 17.78 0.81
CA LEU A 375 -14.80 18.46 0.17
C LEU A 375 -15.84 17.47 -0.37
N ALA A 376 -15.38 16.34 -0.92
CA ALA A 376 -16.28 15.29 -1.38
C ALA A 376 -17.02 14.62 -0.21
N VAL A 377 -16.30 14.36 0.90
CA VAL A 377 -16.91 13.83 2.13
C VAL A 377 -17.94 14.81 2.69
N ALA A 378 -17.61 16.10 2.77
CA ALA A 378 -18.55 17.12 3.21
C ALA A 378 -19.78 17.17 2.29
N ALA A 379 -19.59 17.12 0.96
CA ALA A 379 -20.66 17.10 -0.04
C ALA A 379 -21.58 15.88 0.16
N SER A 380 -21.03 14.69 0.33
CA SER A 380 -21.81 13.46 0.56
C SER A 380 -22.60 13.50 1.86
N LEU A 381 -22.02 14.02 2.95
CA LEU A 381 -22.67 14.18 4.26
C LEU A 381 -23.84 15.18 4.20
N ILE A 382 -23.64 16.33 3.55
CA ILE A 382 -24.68 17.35 3.36
C ILE A 382 -25.80 16.78 2.50
N SER A 383 -25.43 16.14 1.40
CA SER A 383 -26.36 15.47 0.49
C SER A 383 -27.23 14.44 1.22
N ALA A 384 -26.63 13.57 2.05
CA ALA A 384 -27.35 12.58 2.84
C ALA A 384 -28.29 13.21 3.86
N LYS A 385 -27.80 14.24 4.59
CA LYS A 385 -28.55 14.88 5.66
C LYS A 385 -29.74 15.71 5.15
N GLU A 386 -29.52 16.47 4.10
CA GLU A 386 -30.53 17.37 3.52
C GLU A 386 -31.39 16.65 2.45
N ASN A 387 -31.15 15.36 2.21
CA ASN A 387 -31.79 14.54 1.17
C ASN A 387 -31.69 15.18 -0.22
N ILE A 388 -30.49 15.58 -0.59
CA ILE A 388 -30.16 16.31 -1.81
C ILE A 388 -29.46 15.37 -2.77
N ILE A 389 -29.99 15.17 -3.98
CA ILE A 389 -29.31 14.41 -5.03
C ILE A 389 -28.30 15.33 -5.74
N ILE A 390 -27.03 14.96 -5.66
CA ILE A 390 -25.95 15.65 -6.40
C ILE A 390 -26.01 15.18 -7.86
N PRO A 391 -25.98 16.11 -8.86
CA PRO A 391 -25.96 15.73 -10.26
C PRO A 391 -24.77 14.86 -10.64
N GLU A 392 -24.97 13.91 -11.55
CA GLU A 392 -23.97 12.88 -11.92
C GLU A 392 -22.75 13.45 -12.63
N ASP A 393 -22.85 14.65 -13.20
CA ASP A 393 -21.80 15.31 -13.95
C ASP A 393 -20.82 16.12 -13.08
N PHE A 394 -20.96 16.05 -11.74
CA PHE A 394 -20.09 16.75 -10.80
C PHE A 394 -18.99 15.86 -10.21
N VAL A 395 -17.80 16.44 -10.06
CA VAL A 395 -16.72 15.91 -9.22
C VAL A 395 -16.27 16.94 -8.20
N PHE A 396 -15.68 16.44 -7.10
CA PHE A 396 -15.31 17.25 -5.94
C PHE A 396 -13.86 16.99 -5.55
N PHE A 397 -13.13 18.04 -5.19
CA PHE A 397 -11.85 17.92 -4.47
C PHE A 397 -11.50 19.21 -3.74
N GLY A 398 -10.89 19.10 -2.57
CA GLY A 398 -10.44 20.23 -1.74
C GLY A 398 -10.21 19.80 -0.30
N GLU A 399 -9.19 20.35 0.34
CA GLU A 399 -8.92 20.13 1.76
C GLU A 399 -9.71 21.12 2.61
N VAL A 400 -10.37 20.64 3.66
CA VAL A 400 -11.13 21.48 4.60
C VAL A 400 -10.31 21.70 5.86
N SER A 401 -10.10 22.97 6.23
CA SER A 401 -9.43 23.35 7.47
C SER A 401 -10.40 23.45 8.64
N LEU A 402 -9.90 23.48 9.87
CA LEU A 402 -10.72 23.68 11.09
C LEU A 402 -11.44 25.05 11.12
N SER A 403 -10.93 26.03 10.38
CA SER A 403 -11.63 27.32 10.21
C SER A 403 -12.81 27.26 9.25
N GLY A 404 -12.98 26.15 8.49
CA GLY A 404 -13.97 26.02 7.44
C GLY A 404 -13.46 26.48 6.05
N ALA A 405 -12.23 26.98 5.94
CA ALA A 405 -11.66 27.37 4.66
C ALA A 405 -11.35 26.14 3.80
N ILE A 406 -11.63 26.22 2.49
CA ILE A 406 -11.31 25.19 1.51
C ILE A 406 -9.94 25.52 0.91
N ARG A 407 -8.96 24.66 1.13
CA ARG A 407 -7.56 24.85 0.74
C ARG A 407 -7.25 24.20 -0.58
N SER A 408 -6.33 24.82 -1.32
CA SER A 408 -5.79 24.30 -2.56
C SER A 408 -5.05 22.97 -2.35
N VAL A 409 -5.14 22.10 -3.35
CA VAL A 409 -4.55 20.76 -3.38
C VAL A 409 -3.61 20.60 -4.58
N GLY A 410 -2.74 19.61 -4.55
CA GLY A 410 -1.80 19.35 -5.64
C GLY A 410 -2.44 18.70 -6.87
N LYS A 411 -1.70 18.76 -7.99
CA LYS A 411 -2.00 18.03 -9.25
C LYS A 411 -3.40 18.29 -9.82
N ILE A 412 -3.87 19.52 -9.75
CA ILE A 412 -5.21 19.94 -10.18
C ILE A 412 -5.45 19.56 -11.65
N GLU A 413 -4.49 19.81 -12.53
CA GLU A 413 -4.58 19.49 -13.96
C GLU A 413 -4.88 18.00 -14.21
N ASN A 414 -4.22 17.11 -13.47
CA ASN A 414 -4.42 15.66 -13.64
C ASN A 414 -5.82 15.24 -13.19
N ARG A 415 -6.36 15.85 -12.13
CA ARG A 415 -7.73 15.59 -11.66
C ARG A 415 -8.76 16.02 -12.69
N LEU A 416 -8.60 17.23 -13.23
CA LEU A 416 -9.51 17.78 -14.25
C LEU A 416 -9.47 16.97 -15.54
N LYS A 417 -8.29 16.59 -16.04
CA LYS A 417 -8.13 15.75 -17.23
C LYS A 417 -8.81 14.39 -17.10
N GLU A 418 -8.66 13.74 -15.95
CA GLU A 418 -9.29 12.43 -15.72
C GLU A 418 -10.82 12.59 -15.59
N ALA A 419 -11.30 13.65 -14.92
CA ALA A 419 -12.72 13.93 -14.82
C ALA A 419 -13.35 14.17 -16.22
N GLU A 420 -12.75 15.01 -17.05
CA GLU A 420 -13.21 15.27 -18.41
C GLU A 420 -13.22 14.00 -19.28
N LYS A 421 -12.12 13.21 -19.23
CA LYS A 421 -11.99 11.93 -19.95
C LYS A 421 -13.13 10.96 -19.64
N LEU A 422 -13.64 10.98 -18.40
CA LEU A 422 -14.75 10.13 -17.94
C LEU A 422 -16.13 10.77 -18.10
N GLY A 423 -16.20 11.94 -18.77
CA GLY A 423 -17.44 12.59 -19.15
C GLY A 423 -18.04 13.53 -18.11
N PHE A 424 -17.33 13.82 -17.02
CA PHE A 424 -17.74 14.84 -16.05
C PHE A 424 -17.61 16.24 -16.67
N LYS A 425 -18.57 17.11 -16.35
CA LYS A 425 -18.66 18.44 -16.93
C LYS A 425 -18.42 19.55 -15.92
N LYS A 426 -18.54 19.25 -14.63
CA LYS A 426 -18.53 20.23 -13.55
C LYS A 426 -17.65 19.77 -12.39
N VAL A 427 -16.94 20.73 -11.82
CA VAL A 427 -16.01 20.49 -10.70
C VAL A 427 -16.26 21.51 -9.59
N GLU A 428 -16.45 21.04 -8.38
CA GLU A 428 -16.38 21.85 -7.17
C GLU A 428 -14.96 21.76 -6.58
N SER A 429 -14.27 22.89 -6.50
CA SER A 429 -12.85 22.94 -6.15
C SER A 429 -12.51 24.12 -5.23
N PRO A 430 -11.29 24.17 -4.66
CA PRO A 430 -10.78 25.36 -3.96
C PRO A 430 -10.64 26.56 -4.91
N THR A 431 -10.55 27.76 -4.34
CA THR A 431 -10.19 28.99 -5.06
C THR A 431 -8.80 28.91 -5.68
N ASN A 432 -8.58 29.71 -6.73
CA ASN A 432 -7.33 29.72 -7.50
C ASN A 432 -7.02 28.39 -8.22
N THR A 433 -8.06 27.61 -8.53
CA THR A 433 -7.94 26.47 -9.43
C THR A 433 -7.67 27.00 -10.83
N LYS A 434 -6.40 27.00 -11.24
CA LYS A 434 -6.02 27.49 -12.58
C LYS A 434 -6.71 26.64 -13.64
N LEU A 435 -7.56 27.28 -14.45
CA LEU A 435 -8.16 26.65 -15.60
C LEU A 435 -7.05 26.18 -16.55
N VAL A 436 -7.04 24.90 -16.85
CA VAL A 436 -6.13 24.31 -17.83
C VAL A 436 -6.68 24.64 -19.23
N LYS A 437 -5.87 25.29 -20.06
CA LYS A 437 -6.28 25.60 -21.44
C LYS A 437 -6.61 24.30 -22.19
N GLY A 438 -7.77 24.27 -22.84
CA GLY A 438 -8.21 23.16 -23.68
C GLY A 438 -9.07 22.10 -22.98
N LEU A 439 -9.41 22.27 -21.70
CA LEU A 439 -10.40 21.43 -21.03
C LEU A 439 -11.80 22.06 -21.14
N ASN A 440 -12.78 21.22 -21.43
CA ASN A 440 -14.20 21.59 -21.52
C ASN A 440 -14.95 21.17 -20.25
N ILE A 441 -14.45 21.64 -19.10
CA ILE A 441 -15.02 21.37 -17.78
C ILE A 441 -15.24 22.68 -17.03
N GLU A 442 -16.44 22.86 -16.49
CA GLU A 442 -16.80 24.05 -15.72
C GLU A 442 -16.32 23.91 -14.28
N VAL A 443 -15.56 24.89 -13.79
CA VAL A 443 -14.98 24.88 -12.45
C VAL A 443 -15.70 25.89 -11.56
N PHE A 444 -16.26 25.39 -10.48
CA PHE A 444 -16.91 26.16 -9.44
C PHE A 444 -15.95 26.27 -8.23
N GLU A 445 -15.41 27.45 -8.05
CA GLU A 445 -14.48 27.74 -6.96
C GLU A 445 -15.20 28.02 -5.65
N ASN A 446 -14.66 27.52 -4.55
CA ASN A 446 -15.18 27.69 -3.20
C ASN A 446 -14.09 28.18 -2.26
N LEU A 447 -14.34 29.28 -1.55
CA LEU A 447 -13.43 29.86 -0.57
C LEU A 447 -13.52 29.12 0.78
N ASP A 448 -14.75 28.81 1.17
CA ASP A 448 -15.05 28.19 2.47
C ASP A 448 -16.25 27.24 2.37
N LEU A 449 -16.36 26.40 3.40
CA LEU A 449 -17.38 25.37 3.47
C LEU A 449 -18.80 25.95 3.64
N LEU A 450 -18.97 27.10 4.30
CA LEU A 450 -20.27 27.73 4.49
C LEU A 450 -20.86 28.20 3.15
N SER A 451 -20.05 28.87 2.33
CA SER A 451 -20.44 29.30 0.98
C SER A 451 -20.79 28.10 0.09
N PHE A 452 -20.00 27.02 0.18
CA PHE A 452 -20.26 25.76 -0.52
C PHE A 452 -21.60 25.13 -0.10
N VAL A 453 -21.89 25.02 1.21
CA VAL A 453 -23.14 24.49 1.77
C VAL A 453 -24.32 25.29 1.27
N ASN A 454 -24.26 26.63 1.35
CA ASN A 454 -25.33 27.52 0.90
C ASN A 454 -25.62 27.34 -0.61
N LYS A 455 -24.57 27.19 -1.41
CA LYS A 455 -24.69 26.96 -2.86
C LYS A 455 -25.34 25.60 -3.15
N LEU A 456 -24.90 24.53 -2.48
CA LEU A 456 -25.45 23.20 -2.67
C LEU A 456 -26.94 23.14 -2.27
N SER A 457 -27.31 23.75 -1.14
CA SER A 457 -28.70 23.80 -0.66
C SER A 457 -29.61 24.70 -1.51
N ASN A 458 -29.12 25.84 -2.03
CA ASN A 458 -29.90 26.79 -2.82
C ASN A 458 -30.04 26.37 -4.30
N GLY A 459 -29.04 25.74 -4.88
CA GLY A 459 -29.08 25.21 -6.25
C GLY A 459 -30.20 24.21 -6.49
N ILE A 460 -30.61 23.50 -5.43
CA ILE A 460 -31.62 22.44 -5.47
C ILE A 460 -33.02 22.92 -5.15
N LYS A 461 -33.17 24.00 -4.41
CA LYS A 461 -34.48 24.68 -4.29
C LYS A 461 -35.00 25.17 -5.66
N LYS A 462 -34.09 25.56 -6.59
CA LYS A 462 -34.42 25.90 -7.98
C LYS A 462 -34.91 24.72 -8.80
N ILE A 463 -34.26 23.55 -8.67
CA ILE A 463 -34.66 22.35 -9.44
C ILE A 463 -36.02 21.80 -8.96
N LYS A 464 -36.35 21.88 -7.66
CA LYS A 464 -37.68 21.50 -7.16
C LYS A 464 -38.80 22.40 -7.59
N THR A 465 -38.54 23.69 -7.84
CA THR A 465 -39.55 24.66 -8.34
C THR A 465 -39.73 24.55 -9.85
N GLU A 466 -38.75 24.18 -10.62
CA GLU A 466 -38.86 23.98 -12.08
C GLU A 466 -39.54 22.68 -12.49
N ASN A 467 -39.54 21.66 -11.62
CA ASN A 467 -40.25 20.37 -11.83
C ASN A 467 -41.68 20.34 -11.27
N LEU A 468 -42.19 21.45 -10.70
CA LEU A 468 -43.56 21.63 -10.21
C LEU A 468 -44.42 22.60 -11.04
N ASN A 469 -43.90 23.13 -12.12
CA ASN A 469 -44.57 23.86 -13.17
C ASN A 469 -44.45 23.06 -14.47
#